data_bb2ad9be9d59fbccc9fa74d814ec68be
#
_entry.id   bb2ad9be9d59fbccc9fa74d814ec68be
#
_cell.length_a   1.000
_cell.length_b   1.000
_cell.length_c   1.000
_cell.angle_alpha   90.00
_cell.angle_beta   90.00
_cell.angle_gamma   90.00
#
_symmetry.space_group_name_H-M   'P 1'
#
loop_
_entity.id
_entity.type
_entity.pdbx_description
1 polymer ?
#
loop_
_entity_poly.entity_id
_entity_poly.type
_entity_poly.pdbx_seq_one_letter_code
_entity_poly.pdbx_strand_id
1 'polypeptide(L)' 'MILGLDLSTSRVGLAVLKENEELVFCDNIKMDSKSTLESRCLKLEEYITKLPYEFKRVFIEAP' A
#
# COMPACT_ATOMS: atom_id res chain seq x y z
N MET A 1 -1.04 9.49 -10.26
CA MET A 1 -0.21 8.37 -9.76
C MET A 1 -1.03 7.11 -9.60
N ILE A 2 -0.38 5.98 -9.71
CA ILE A 2 -0.98 4.67 -9.54
C ILE A 2 -0.40 4.06 -8.27
N LEU A 3 -1.26 3.51 -7.42
CA LEU A 3 -0.84 2.82 -6.20
C LEU A 3 -1.03 1.32 -6.40
N GLY A 4 0.04 0.55 -6.22
CA GLY A 4 0.00 -0.91 -6.24
C GLY A 4 0.23 -1.46 -4.83
N LEU A 5 -0.62 -2.36 -4.41
CA LEU A 5 -0.52 -3.00 -3.10
C LEU A 5 -0.43 -4.52 -3.27
N ASP A 6 0.54 -5.11 -2.61
CA ASP A 6 0.70 -6.56 -2.54
C ASP A 6 0.47 -6.97 -1.08
N LEU A 7 -0.66 -7.60 -0.82
CA LEU A 7 -1.10 -7.91 0.53
C LEU A 7 -0.65 -9.30 0.97
N SER A 8 -0.10 -9.36 2.16
CA SER A 8 0.23 -10.62 2.82
C SER A 8 -0.18 -10.53 4.29
N THR A 9 -0.05 -11.63 5.03
CA THR A 9 -0.46 -11.67 6.42
C THR A 9 0.37 -10.80 7.34
N SER A 10 1.65 -10.60 7.03
CA SER A 10 2.58 -9.88 7.88
C SER A 10 3.19 -8.64 7.24
N ARG A 11 3.02 -8.47 5.93
CA ARG A 11 3.60 -7.34 5.21
C ARG A 11 2.68 -6.87 4.10
N VAL A 12 2.76 -5.59 3.80
CA VAL A 12 2.11 -5.01 2.64
C VAL A 12 3.19 -4.38 1.78
N GLY A 13 3.36 -4.89 0.57
CA GLY A 13 4.22 -4.26 -0.42
C GLY A 13 3.47 -3.11 -1.06
N LEU A 14 4.12 -1.97 -1.18
CA LEU A 14 3.52 -0.77 -1.73
C LEU A 14 4.41 -0.20 -2.81
N ALA A 15 3.82 0.12 -3.94
CA ALA A 15 4.53 0.76 -5.05
C ALA A 15 3.71 1.94 -5.57
N VAL A 16 4.38 3.05 -5.81
CA VAL A 16 3.78 4.23 -6.42
C VAL A 16 4.39 4.40 -7.80
N LEU A 17 3.55 4.44 -8.82
CA LEU A 17 3.97 4.56 -10.20
C LEU A 17 3.33 5.77 -10.87
N LYS A 18 4.03 6.30 -11.87
CA LYS A 18 3.45 7.29 -12.78
C LYS A 18 2.47 6.60 -13.73
N GLU A 19 1.68 7.38 -14.44
CA GLU A 19 0.71 6.84 -15.41
C GLU A 19 1.38 6.02 -16.52
N ASN A 20 2.65 6.28 -16.81
CA ASN A 20 3.44 5.49 -17.77
C ASN A 20 4.09 4.25 -17.15
N GLU A 21 3.68 3.89 -15.93
CA GLU A 21 4.16 2.73 -15.17
C GLU A 21 5.62 2.85 -14.69
N GLU A 22 6.19 4.03 -14.73
CA GLU A 22 7.52 4.26 -14.17
C GLU A 22 7.45 4.30 -12.63
N LEU A 23 8.30 3.52 -11.97
CA LEU A 23 8.33 3.45 -10.51
C LEU A 23 8.84 4.75 -9.90
N VAL A 24 8.08 5.31 -8.99
CA VAL A 24 8.43 6.54 -8.26
C VAL A 24 8.92 6.22 -6.86
N PHE A 25 8.24 5.31 -6.18
CA PHE A 25 8.51 5.00 -4.78
C PHE A 25 8.00 3.60 -4.46
N CYS A 26 8.71 2.88 -3.61
CA CYS A 26 8.22 1.60 -3.10
C CYS A 26 8.66 1.42 -1.66
N ASP A 27 7.86 0.67 -0.91
CA ASP A 27 8.13 0.38 0.49
C ASP A 27 7.44 -0.92 0.89
N ASN A 28 7.87 -1.46 2.02
CA ASN A 28 7.21 -2.60 2.65
C ASN A 28 6.76 -2.18 4.03
N ILE A 29 5.47 -2.35 4.30
CA ILE A 29 4.88 -1.99 5.59
C ILE A 29 4.71 -3.27 6.39
N LYS A 30 5.43 -3.35 7.51
CA LYS A 30 5.33 -4.49 8.40
C LYS A 30 4.03 -4.41 9.19
N MET A 31 3.26 -5.49 9.18
CA MET A 31 2.02 -5.60 9.92
C MET A 31 2.16 -6.66 11.01
N ASP A 32 1.50 -6.43 12.14
CA ASP A 32 1.41 -7.43 13.18
C ASP A 32 0.38 -8.47 12.76
N SER A 33 0.81 -9.73 12.55
CA SER A 33 -0.07 -10.82 12.15
C SER A 33 -1.14 -11.15 13.20
N LYS A 34 -0.95 -10.73 14.43
CA LYS A 34 -1.90 -10.92 15.53
C LYS A 34 -2.93 -9.80 15.62
N SER A 35 -2.72 -8.70 14.91
CA SER A 35 -3.66 -7.60 14.93
C SER A 35 -4.92 -7.94 14.13
N THR A 36 -6.01 -7.26 14.44
CA THR A 36 -7.27 -7.45 13.72
C THR A 36 -7.16 -6.90 12.30
N LEU A 37 -8.02 -7.40 11.41
CA LEU A 37 -8.09 -6.89 10.05
C LEU A 37 -8.39 -5.38 10.05
N GLU A 38 -9.32 -4.95 10.91
CA GLU A 38 -9.67 -3.54 11.04
C GLU A 38 -8.48 -2.68 11.42
N SER A 39 -7.70 -3.12 12.41
CA SER A 39 -6.50 -2.39 12.86
C SER A 39 -5.46 -2.29 11.74
N ARG A 40 -5.28 -3.35 10.97
CA ARG A 40 -4.34 -3.35 9.85
C ARG A 40 -4.79 -2.41 8.73
N CYS A 41 -6.08 -2.38 8.46
CA CYS A 41 -6.64 -1.46 7.46
C CYS A 41 -6.45 0.00 7.86
N LEU A 42 -6.67 0.32 9.14
CA LEU A 42 -6.47 1.67 9.64
C LEU A 42 -5.01 2.10 9.52
N LYS A 43 -4.09 1.21 9.86
CA LYS A 43 -2.66 1.50 9.76
C LYS A 43 -2.25 1.76 8.32
N LEU A 44 -2.76 0.97 7.39
CA LEU A 44 -2.48 1.14 5.98
C LEU A 44 -3.06 2.45 5.45
N GLU A 45 -4.28 2.77 5.84
CA GLU A 45 -4.93 4.02 5.45
C GLU A 45 -4.13 5.23 5.93
N GLU A 46 -3.69 5.22 7.20
CA GLU A 46 -2.86 6.30 7.74
C GLU A 46 -1.56 6.46 6.96
N TYR A 47 -0.92 5.35 6.61
CA TYR A 47 0.31 5.37 5.84
C TYR A 47 0.09 6.01 4.47
N ILE A 48 -0.93 5.56 3.75
CA ILE A 48 -1.23 6.04 2.40
C ILE A 48 -1.59 7.52 2.39
N THR A 49 -2.37 7.98 3.37
CA THR A 49 -2.79 9.38 3.44
C THR A 49 -1.64 10.34 3.71
N LYS A 50 -0.55 9.85 4.29
CA LYS A 50 0.64 10.66 4.54
C LYS A 50 1.57 10.78 3.34
N LEU A 51 1.35 9.98 2.30
CA LEU A 51 2.16 10.05 1.10
C LEU A 51 1.82 11.32 0.31
N PRO A 52 2.82 12.01 -0.24
CA PRO A 52 2.59 13.26 -0.96
C PRO A 52 2.15 13.04 -2.41
N TYR A 53 1.30 12.06 -2.64
CA TYR A 53 0.83 11.68 -3.97
C TYR A 53 -0.67 11.63 -4.02
N GLU A 54 -1.23 11.97 -5.18
CA GLU A 54 -2.65 11.82 -5.47
C GLU A 54 -2.82 10.60 -6.37
N PHE A 55 -3.62 9.63 -5.93
CA PHE A 55 -3.79 8.37 -6.65
C PHE A 55 -5.07 8.36 -7.46
N LYS A 56 -4.96 8.10 -8.75
CA LYS A 56 -6.09 7.95 -9.66
C LYS A 56 -6.52 6.50 -9.80
N ARG A 57 -5.59 5.58 -9.57
CA ARG A 57 -5.85 4.15 -9.66
C ARG A 57 -5.19 3.44 -8.50
N VAL A 58 -5.83 2.37 -8.04
CA VAL A 58 -5.28 1.50 -7.00
C VAL A 58 -5.43 0.07 -7.47
N PHE A 59 -4.31 -0.66 -7.51
CA PHE A 59 -4.28 -2.08 -7.81
C PHE A 59 -3.94 -2.84 -6.55
N ILE A 60 -4.71 -3.87 -6.25
CA ILE A 60 -4.50 -4.70 -5.07
C ILE A 60 -4.32 -6.13 -5.53
N GLU A 61 -3.18 -6.72 -5.14
CA GLU A 61 -2.91 -8.13 -5.35
C GLU A 61 -2.99 -8.83 -4.01
N ALA A 62 -3.91 -9.78 -3.86
CA ALA A 62 -4.09 -10.55 -2.66
C ALA A 62 -3.47 -11.93 -2.81
N PRO A 63 -2.96 -12.54 -1.73
CA PRO A 63 -2.40 -13.88 -1.78
C PRO A 63 -3.45 -14.95 -2.10
#